data_8c84fa9120adeb08899fc5c12e398fc4
#
_entry.id   8c84fa9120adeb08899fc5c12e398fc4
#
_cell.length_a   1.000
_cell.length_b   1.000
_cell.length_c   1.000
_cell.angle_alpha   90.00
_cell.angle_beta   90.00
_cell.angle_gamma   90.00
#
_symmetry.space_group_name_H-M   'P 1'
#
loop_
_entity.id
_entity.type
_entity.pdbx_description
1 polymer ?
#
loop_
_entity_poly.entity_id
_entity_poly.type
_entity_poly.pdbx_seq_one_letter_code
_entity_poly.pdbx_strand_id
1 'polypeptide(L)'
;VSVLELFRLDGRVVIVTGASSGLGVSFAQGFAEAGADLVLGARRVEKMADTAALVAAAGRRVHTRKTDVVDPEQCQQLVDAAMAEFGRVDVLINNAGVGTAVPATRETAEEFRAVVDVNLNGAYWMAQACGRVMKPGSCIINIASVLGLTTAGLPQAAYSASKAGVIGMTRDLAQQWSGRKGIRVNALAPGFFVTEMTDELRPGYLDSQLPRIVLGRLGDAAELAATAVWLASPAGGYVTGQTIVVDGGLTIT
;
A
#
# COMPACT_ATOMS: atom_id res chain seq x y z
N VAL A 1 -0.21 1.38 -29.73
CA VAL A 1 -0.42 1.91 -28.37
C VAL A 1 0.78 2.79 -28.03
N SER A 2 0.54 4.05 -27.67
CA SER A 2 1.59 4.98 -27.20
C SER A 2 2.13 4.48 -25.85
N VAL A 3 3.42 4.75 -25.55
CA VAL A 3 4.01 4.40 -24.24
C VAL A 3 3.22 5.04 -23.10
N LEU A 4 2.72 6.26 -23.27
CA LEU A 4 1.92 6.94 -22.24
C LEU A 4 0.54 6.29 -22.02
N GLU A 5 -0.04 5.69 -23.05
CA GLU A 5 -1.29 4.93 -22.89
C GLU A 5 -1.13 3.67 -22.04
N LEU A 6 0.08 3.13 -21.95
CA LEU A 6 0.36 1.98 -21.09
C LEU A 6 0.20 2.29 -19.58
N PHE A 7 0.22 3.56 -19.17
CA PHE A 7 0.01 3.98 -17.79
C PHE A 7 -1.46 4.14 -17.40
N ARG A 8 -2.38 4.07 -18.36
CA ARG A 8 -3.81 4.25 -18.12
C ARG A 8 -4.43 3.02 -17.49
N LEU A 9 -5.42 3.29 -16.62
CA LEU A 9 -6.18 2.29 -15.88
C LEU A 9 -7.68 2.39 -16.12
N ASP A 10 -8.08 2.93 -17.28
CA ASP A 10 -9.50 3.09 -17.63
C ASP A 10 -10.24 1.75 -17.56
N GLY A 11 -11.39 1.76 -16.88
CA GLY A 11 -12.24 0.58 -16.68
C GLY A 11 -11.65 -0.46 -15.71
N ARG A 12 -10.58 -0.14 -14.99
CA ARG A 12 -10.05 -0.94 -13.90
C ARG A 12 -10.69 -0.54 -12.57
N VAL A 13 -10.74 -1.49 -11.64
CA VAL A 13 -11.22 -1.29 -10.26
C VAL A 13 -10.08 -1.55 -9.29
N VAL A 14 -9.80 -0.57 -8.46
CA VAL A 14 -8.69 -0.59 -7.49
C VAL A 14 -9.24 -0.59 -6.06
N ILE A 15 -8.84 -1.56 -5.27
CA ILE A 15 -9.09 -1.56 -3.81
C ILE A 15 -7.88 -0.91 -3.14
N VAL A 16 -8.13 0.07 -2.27
CA VAL A 16 -7.10 0.69 -1.41
C VAL A 16 -7.46 0.48 0.04
N THR A 17 -6.60 -0.19 0.81
CA THR A 17 -6.76 -0.32 2.27
C THR A 17 -6.03 0.81 3.00
N GLY A 18 -6.53 1.20 4.18
CA GLY A 18 -5.98 2.34 4.91
C GLY A 18 -6.20 3.68 4.19
N ALA A 19 -7.30 3.81 3.45
CA ALA A 19 -7.61 4.95 2.58
C ALA A 19 -8.15 6.18 3.32
N SER A 20 -8.08 6.23 4.66
CA SER A 20 -8.63 7.34 5.46
C SER A 20 -7.61 8.45 5.74
N SER A 21 -6.32 8.26 5.44
CA SER A 21 -5.28 9.26 5.69
C SER A 21 -3.96 8.91 4.97
N GLY A 22 -3.03 9.85 4.96
CA GLY A 22 -1.66 9.68 4.52
C GLY A 22 -1.53 9.14 3.09
N LEU A 23 -0.63 8.19 2.88
CA LEU A 23 -0.34 7.63 1.55
C LEU A 23 -1.56 6.98 0.89
N GLY A 24 -2.52 6.45 1.69
CA GLY A 24 -3.75 5.85 1.17
C GLY A 24 -4.62 6.84 0.40
N VAL A 25 -4.66 8.10 0.83
CA VAL A 25 -5.35 9.19 0.12
C VAL A 25 -4.67 9.47 -1.21
N SER A 26 -3.34 9.61 -1.20
CA SER A 26 -2.56 9.90 -2.42
C SER A 26 -2.63 8.75 -3.43
N PHE A 27 -2.62 7.49 -2.97
CA PHE A 27 -2.87 6.35 -3.85
C PHE A 27 -4.27 6.42 -4.47
N ALA A 28 -5.32 6.64 -3.66
CA ALA A 28 -6.69 6.73 -4.18
C ALA A 28 -6.83 7.81 -5.25
N GLN A 29 -6.28 9.01 -4.99
CA GLN A 29 -6.28 10.12 -5.95
C GLN A 29 -5.50 9.76 -7.22
N GLY A 30 -4.25 9.29 -7.12
CA GLY A 30 -3.41 8.98 -8.28
C GLY A 30 -4.01 7.88 -9.16
N PHE A 31 -4.64 6.86 -8.57
CA PHE A 31 -5.34 5.82 -9.33
C PHE A 31 -6.60 6.34 -10.01
N ALA A 32 -7.34 7.26 -9.37
CA ALA A 32 -8.49 7.92 -9.99
C ALA A 32 -8.08 8.78 -11.20
N GLU A 33 -7.02 9.57 -11.05
CA GLU A 33 -6.44 10.39 -12.14
C GLU A 33 -5.92 9.52 -13.30
N ALA A 34 -5.42 8.31 -13.02
CA ALA A 34 -5.03 7.33 -14.03
C ALA A 34 -6.23 6.65 -14.74
N GLY A 35 -7.48 6.90 -14.28
CA GLY A 35 -8.71 6.43 -14.92
C GLY A 35 -9.40 5.26 -14.23
N ALA A 36 -8.97 4.82 -13.05
CA ALA A 36 -9.57 3.71 -12.32
C ALA A 36 -10.78 4.13 -11.47
N ASP A 37 -11.73 3.22 -11.28
CA ASP A 37 -12.74 3.32 -10.24
C ASP A 37 -12.20 2.74 -8.91
N LEU A 38 -12.65 3.25 -7.76
CA LEU A 38 -12.05 2.95 -6.46
C LEU A 38 -13.00 2.26 -5.49
N VAL A 39 -12.43 1.34 -4.69
CA VAL A 39 -13.05 0.83 -3.46
C VAL A 39 -12.12 1.11 -2.30
N LEU A 40 -12.60 1.88 -1.33
CA LEU A 40 -11.81 2.36 -0.21
C LEU A 40 -12.19 1.61 1.07
N GLY A 41 -11.21 0.99 1.71
CA GLY A 41 -11.37 0.29 2.98
C GLY A 41 -10.54 0.93 4.09
N ALA A 42 -11.18 1.32 5.20
CA ALA A 42 -10.51 1.78 6.42
C ALA A 42 -11.44 1.67 7.64
N ARG A 43 -10.86 1.77 8.84
CA ARG A 43 -11.63 1.76 10.09
C ARG A 43 -12.40 3.07 10.31
N ARG A 44 -11.82 4.21 9.92
CA ARG A 44 -12.35 5.57 10.10
C ARG A 44 -13.17 5.97 8.88
N VAL A 45 -14.46 5.65 8.88
CA VAL A 45 -15.37 5.85 7.74
C VAL A 45 -15.54 7.33 7.40
N GLU A 46 -15.67 8.16 8.45
CA GLU A 46 -15.85 9.61 8.33
C GLU A 46 -14.70 10.28 7.57
N LYS A 47 -13.46 9.83 7.81
CA LYS A 47 -12.28 10.34 7.09
C LYS A 47 -12.18 9.84 5.65
N MET A 48 -12.83 8.74 5.30
CA MET A 48 -12.87 8.27 3.90
C MET A 48 -13.75 9.14 3.00
N ALA A 49 -14.65 9.95 3.57
CA ALA A 49 -15.50 10.86 2.79
C ALA A 49 -14.65 11.88 2.00
N ASP A 50 -13.60 12.43 2.62
CA ASP A 50 -12.70 13.37 1.96
C ASP A 50 -11.92 12.69 0.81
N THR A 51 -11.43 11.47 1.03
CA THR A 51 -10.77 10.68 -0.01
C THR A 51 -11.72 10.35 -1.17
N ALA A 52 -12.96 9.98 -0.84
CA ALA A 52 -13.98 9.70 -1.84
C ALA A 52 -14.34 10.95 -2.67
N ALA A 53 -14.36 12.13 -2.05
CA ALA A 53 -14.58 13.40 -2.76
C ALA A 53 -13.46 13.68 -3.79
N LEU A 54 -12.18 13.40 -3.45
CA LEU A 54 -11.05 13.52 -4.39
C LEU A 54 -11.21 12.58 -5.60
N VAL A 55 -11.62 11.33 -5.37
CA VAL A 55 -11.88 10.36 -6.43
C VAL A 55 -13.04 10.82 -7.33
N ALA A 56 -14.13 11.29 -6.74
CA ALA A 56 -15.27 11.81 -7.48
C ALA A 56 -14.91 13.07 -8.29
N ALA A 57 -14.07 13.96 -7.75
CA ALA A 57 -13.57 15.14 -8.46
C ALA A 57 -12.73 14.77 -9.71
N ALA A 58 -12.05 13.62 -9.70
CA ALA A 58 -11.37 13.06 -10.87
C ALA A 58 -12.34 12.38 -11.87
N GLY A 59 -13.65 12.46 -11.64
CA GLY A 59 -14.67 11.87 -12.51
C GLY A 59 -14.80 10.35 -12.40
N ARG A 60 -14.33 9.75 -11.29
CA ARG A 60 -14.36 8.29 -11.11
C ARG A 60 -15.40 7.87 -10.07
N ARG A 61 -15.90 6.64 -10.22
CA ARG A 61 -16.80 6.05 -9.23
C ARG A 61 -16.00 5.59 -8.03
N VAL A 62 -16.61 5.72 -6.84
CA VAL A 62 -16.00 5.29 -5.58
C VAL A 62 -17.04 4.61 -4.68
N HIS A 63 -16.64 3.50 -4.07
CA HIS A 63 -17.37 2.84 -2.99
C HIS A 63 -16.51 2.83 -1.73
N THR A 64 -17.09 3.14 -0.58
CA THR A 64 -16.39 3.14 0.71
C THR A 64 -16.99 2.09 1.63
N ARG A 65 -16.13 1.35 2.36
CA ARG A 65 -16.59 0.36 3.33
C ARG A 65 -15.72 0.40 4.58
N LYS A 66 -16.35 0.39 5.77
CA LYS A 66 -15.62 0.17 7.02
C LYS A 66 -14.94 -1.20 6.96
N THR A 67 -13.64 -1.21 7.16
CA THR A 67 -12.83 -2.43 7.09
C THR A 67 -11.69 -2.37 8.09
N ASP A 68 -11.64 -3.34 8.98
CA ASP A 68 -10.45 -3.65 9.78
C ASP A 68 -9.74 -4.84 9.12
N VAL A 69 -8.51 -4.63 8.64
CA VAL A 69 -7.76 -5.67 7.93
C VAL A 69 -7.29 -6.81 8.83
N VAL A 70 -7.32 -6.64 10.15
CA VAL A 70 -7.03 -7.71 11.12
C VAL A 70 -8.10 -8.81 11.07
N ASP A 71 -9.31 -8.46 10.65
CA ASP A 71 -10.44 -9.37 10.53
C ASP A 71 -10.56 -9.92 9.08
N PRO A 72 -10.27 -11.21 8.85
CA PRO A 72 -10.36 -11.81 7.52
C PRO A 72 -11.76 -11.74 6.89
N GLU A 73 -12.82 -11.75 7.72
CA GLU A 73 -14.20 -11.67 7.23
C GLU A 73 -14.48 -10.27 6.68
N GLN A 74 -14.03 -9.21 7.36
CA GLN A 74 -14.16 -7.84 6.85
C GLN A 74 -13.32 -7.62 5.57
N CYS A 75 -12.15 -8.26 5.46
CA CYS A 75 -11.38 -8.27 4.22
C CYS A 75 -12.18 -8.90 3.05
N GLN A 76 -12.81 -10.06 3.28
CA GLN A 76 -13.66 -10.69 2.27
C GLN A 76 -14.85 -9.80 1.91
N GLN A 77 -15.53 -9.22 2.89
CA GLN A 77 -16.67 -8.32 2.67
C GLN A 77 -16.30 -7.06 1.87
N LEU A 78 -15.08 -6.54 1.98
CA LEU A 78 -14.62 -5.42 1.16
C LEU A 78 -14.49 -5.83 -0.31
N VAL A 79 -13.97 -7.04 -0.57
CA VAL A 79 -13.86 -7.60 -1.91
C VAL A 79 -15.25 -7.92 -2.49
N ASP A 80 -16.17 -8.47 -1.68
CA ASP A 80 -17.53 -8.77 -2.10
C ASP A 80 -18.27 -7.48 -2.49
N ALA A 81 -18.07 -6.39 -1.75
CA ALA A 81 -18.62 -5.07 -2.10
C ALA A 81 -18.05 -4.55 -3.43
N ALA A 82 -16.75 -4.73 -3.70
CA ALA A 82 -16.16 -4.37 -4.99
C ALA A 82 -16.77 -5.19 -6.13
N MET A 83 -16.97 -6.49 -5.92
CA MET A 83 -17.59 -7.37 -6.91
C MET A 83 -19.06 -7.03 -7.15
N ALA A 84 -19.81 -6.69 -6.10
CA ALA A 84 -21.22 -6.30 -6.22
C ALA A 84 -21.39 -4.96 -6.97
N GLU A 85 -20.56 -3.96 -6.67
CA GLU A 85 -20.66 -2.61 -7.22
C GLU A 85 -20.08 -2.49 -8.64
N PHE A 86 -18.95 -3.18 -8.90
CA PHE A 86 -18.17 -3.00 -10.13
C PHE A 86 -18.01 -4.27 -10.96
N GLY A 87 -18.33 -5.45 -10.43
CA GLY A 87 -18.22 -6.74 -11.10
C GLY A 87 -16.78 -7.26 -11.27
N ARG A 88 -15.78 -6.56 -10.72
CA ARG A 88 -14.36 -6.89 -10.87
C ARG A 88 -13.46 -6.30 -9.79
N VAL A 89 -12.28 -6.87 -9.63
CA VAL A 89 -11.15 -6.31 -8.89
C VAL A 89 -9.90 -6.52 -9.74
N ASP A 90 -9.21 -5.44 -10.09
CA ASP A 90 -8.02 -5.46 -10.95
C ASP A 90 -6.74 -5.16 -10.18
N VAL A 91 -6.81 -4.27 -9.20
CA VAL A 91 -5.66 -3.86 -8.41
C VAL A 91 -6.00 -3.86 -6.93
N LEU A 92 -5.08 -4.36 -6.12
CA LEU A 92 -5.10 -4.20 -4.67
C LEU A 92 -3.88 -3.39 -4.23
N ILE A 93 -4.13 -2.31 -3.49
CA ILE A 93 -3.10 -1.57 -2.74
C ILE A 93 -3.25 -1.92 -1.27
N ASN A 94 -2.40 -2.81 -0.79
CA ASN A 94 -2.28 -3.18 0.61
C ASN A 94 -1.48 -2.10 1.34
N ASN A 95 -2.17 -1.00 1.71
CA ASN A 95 -1.55 0.16 2.33
C ASN A 95 -1.85 0.26 3.84
N ALA A 96 -2.93 -0.34 4.33
CA ALA A 96 -3.22 -0.31 5.76
C ALA A 96 -2.00 -0.74 6.59
N GLY A 97 -1.64 0.08 7.57
CA GLY A 97 -0.48 -0.17 8.42
C GLY A 97 -0.46 0.73 9.64
N VAL A 98 0.27 0.29 10.64
CA VAL A 98 0.56 1.04 11.87
C VAL A 98 2.05 0.98 12.16
N GLY A 99 2.57 2.01 12.80
CA GLY A 99 3.95 2.06 13.28
C GLY A 99 3.99 2.18 14.79
N THR A 100 5.06 1.65 15.40
CA THR A 100 5.38 1.85 16.81
C THR A 100 6.87 2.15 16.93
N ALA A 101 7.25 2.87 17.99
CA ALA A 101 8.65 3.13 18.32
C ALA A 101 8.86 2.86 19.80
N VAL A 102 8.95 1.58 20.15
CA VAL A 102 9.10 1.09 21.53
C VAL A 102 10.41 0.30 21.64
N PRO A 103 11.29 0.60 22.64
CA PRO A 103 12.48 -0.22 22.90
C PRO A 103 12.12 -1.69 23.14
N ALA A 104 12.80 -2.62 22.46
CA ALA A 104 12.50 -4.05 22.49
C ALA A 104 12.44 -4.66 23.91
N THR A 105 13.17 -4.07 24.88
CA THR A 105 13.12 -4.50 26.29
C THR A 105 11.87 -4.04 27.05
N ARG A 106 11.04 -3.19 26.44
CA ARG A 106 9.80 -2.64 27.02
C ARG A 106 8.55 -2.94 26.17
N GLU A 107 8.74 -3.32 24.91
CA GLU A 107 7.65 -3.70 24.01
C GLU A 107 6.96 -4.97 24.53
N THR A 108 5.65 -4.89 24.75
CA THR A 108 4.85 -6.05 25.17
C THR A 108 4.56 -6.99 24.01
N ALA A 109 4.22 -8.24 24.32
CA ALA A 109 3.83 -9.21 23.31
C ALA A 109 2.56 -8.77 22.54
N GLU A 110 1.65 -8.07 23.20
CA GLU A 110 0.41 -7.53 22.64
C GLU A 110 0.71 -6.41 21.65
N GLU A 111 1.58 -5.47 22.00
CA GLU A 111 2.01 -4.38 21.10
C GLU A 111 2.69 -4.93 19.85
N PHE A 112 3.62 -5.88 20.02
CA PHE A 112 4.29 -6.54 18.89
C PHE A 112 3.29 -7.24 17.96
N ARG A 113 2.38 -8.05 18.52
CA ARG A 113 1.35 -8.77 17.76
C ARG A 113 0.43 -7.80 17.02
N ALA A 114 -0.02 -6.72 17.67
CA ALA A 114 -0.91 -5.74 17.05
C ALA A 114 -0.31 -5.13 15.78
N VAL A 115 1.00 -4.85 15.77
CA VAL A 115 1.70 -4.35 14.56
C VAL A 115 1.77 -5.43 13.48
N VAL A 116 2.12 -6.66 13.85
CA VAL A 116 2.22 -7.78 12.89
C VAL A 116 0.84 -8.12 12.32
N ASP A 117 -0.20 -8.11 13.15
CA ASP A 117 -1.57 -8.42 12.73
C ASP A 117 -2.09 -7.43 11.69
N VAL A 118 -1.85 -6.13 11.86
CA VAL A 118 -2.25 -5.13 10.88
C VAL A 118 -1.37 -5.19 9.62
N ASN A 119 -0.04 -5.11 9.79
CA ASN A 119 0.88 -4.84 8.69
C ASN A 119 1.15 -6.07 7.82
N LEU A 120 1.17 -7.27 8.40
CA LEU A 120 1.52 -8.51 7.71
C LEU A 120 0.30 -9.40 7.51
N ASN A 121 -0.38 -9.78 8.61
CA ASN A 121 -1.52 -10.69 8.52
C ASN A 121 -2.67 -10.05 7.74
N GLY A 122 -2.98 -8.76 8.01
CA GLY A 122 -4.01 -8.01 7.29
C GLY A 122 -3.71 -7.88 5.80
N ALA A 123 -2.45 -7.62 5.42
CA ALA A 123 -2.05 -7.61 4.03
C ALA A 123 -2.22 -8.99 3.36
N TYR A 124 -1.95 -10.08 4.10
CA TYR A 124 -2.18 -11.44 3.61
C TYR A 124 -3.67 -11.74 3.40
N TRP A 125 -4.53 -11.40 4.38
CA TRP A 125 -5.97 -11.63 4.27
C TRP A 125 -6.59 -10.89 3.08
N MET A 126 -6.21 -9.65 2.89
CA MET A 126 -6.65 -8.87 1.73
C MET A 126 -6.14 -9.46 0.40
N ALA A 127 -4.85 -9.84 0.34
CA ALA A 127 -4.29 -10.47 -0.85
C ALA A 127 -5.00 -11.79 -1.16
N GLN A 128 -5.29 -12.62 -0.14
CA GLN A 128 -6.00 -13.89 -0.30
C GLN A 128 -7.43 -13.66 -0.81
N ALA A 129 -8.18 -12.73 -0.22
CA ALA A 129 -9.55 -12.41 -0.63
C ALA A 129 -9.60 -11.91 -2.10
N CYS A 130 -8.72 -10.97 -2.46
CA CYS A 130 -8.60 -10.48 -3.83
C CYS A 130 -8.15 -11.58 -4.80
N GLY A 131 -7.16 -12.39 -4.43
CA GLY A 131 -6.62 -13.46 -5.25
C GLY A 131 -7.62 -14.55 -5.62
N ARG A 132 -8.76 -14.67 -4.88
CA ARG A 132 -9.86 -15.57 -5.21
C ARG A 132 -10.69 -15.09 -6.40
N VAL A 133 -10.84 -13.77 -6.59
CA VAL A 133 -11.72 -13.16 -7.60
C VAL A 133 -10.98 -12.48 -8.74
N MET A 134 -9.72 -12.10 -8.53
CA MET A 134 -8.88 -11.45 -9.55
C MET A 134 -8.68 -12.33 -10.77
N LYS A 135 -8.69 -11.68 -11.94
CA LYS A 135 -8.50 -12.31 -13.26
C LYS A 135 -7.08 -12.04 -13.80
N PRO A 136 -6.62 -12.76 -14.83
CA PRO A 136 -5.36 -12.47 -15.49
C PRO A 136 -5.22 -10.99 -15.89
N GLY A 137 -4.03 -10.42 -15.70
CA GLY A 137 -3.74 -9.00 -15.89
C GLY A 137 -3.97 -8.13 -14.65
N SER A 138 -4.37 -8.73 -13.51
CA SER A 138 -4.48 -8.04 -12.22
C SER A 138 -3.12 -7.86 -11.54
N CYS A 139 -3.09 -6.93 -10.56
CA CYS A 139 -1.88 -6.60 -9.81
C CYS A 139 -2.17 -6.40 -8.32
N ILE A 140 -1.29 -6.89 -7.46
CA ILE A 140 -1.27 -6.58 -6.02
C ILE A 140 0.01 -5.80 -5.72
N ILE A 141 -0.13 -4.68 -5.02
CA ILE A 141 0.97 -3.86 -4.53
C ILE A 141 0.89 -3.83 -3.01
N ASN A 142 1.88 -4.43 -2.37
CA ASN A 142 2.01 -4.41 -0.92
C ASN A 142 2.89 -3.23 -0.50
N ILE A 143 2.40 -2.35 0.37
CA ILE A 143 3.20 -1.24 0.88
C ILE A 143 4.08 -1.75 2.04
N ALA A 144 5.34 -2.02 1.70
CA ALA A 144 6.40 -2.36 2.64
C ALA A 144 6.98 -1.08 3.29
N SER A 145 8.27 -1.01 3.48
CA SER A 145 9.03 0.15 3.95
C SER A 145 10.52 -0.09 3.71
N VAL A 146 11.31 0.96 3.59
CA VAL A 146 12.78 0.86 3.71
C VAL A 146 13.20 0.21 5.04
N LEU A 147 12.40 0.35 6.10
CA LEU A 147 12.66 -0.29 7.40
C LEU A 147 12.46 -1.82 7.40
N GLY A 148 11.94 -2.38 6.33
CA GLY A 148 12.00 -3.82 6.06
C GLY A 148 13.34 -4.26 5.44
N LEU A 149 14.20 -3.32 5.04
CA LEU A 149 15.48 -3.53 4.38
C LEU A 149 16.67 -3.00 5.20
N THR A 150 16.47 -1.90 5.94
CA THR A 150 17.50 -1.21 6.73
C THR A 150 16.92 -0.68 8.04
N THR A 151 17.69 0.10 8.79
CA THR A 151 17.27 0.77 10.03
C THR A 151 17.43 2.28 9.93
N ALA A 152 16.64 3.03 10.72
CA ALA A 152 16.66 4.49 10.73
C ALA A 152 16.80 5.10 12.14
N GLY A 153 17.41 4.37 13.08
CA GLY A 153 17.72 4.89 14.42
C GLY A 153 16.53 5.01 15.38
N LEU A 154 15.37 4.43 15.04
CA LEU A 154 14.25 4.26 15.98
C LEU A 154 14.11 2.79 16.41
N PRO A 155 13.66 2.53 17.64
CA PRO A 155 13.38 1.19 18.12
C PRO A 155 12.03 0.71 17.56
N GLN A 156 12.04 0.06 16.39
CA GLN A 156 10.85 -0.33 15.63
C GLN A 156 10.89 -1.80 15.21
N ALA A 157 11.25 -2.70 16.15
CA ALA A 157 11.43 -4.12 15.84
C ALA A 157 10.19 -4.77 15.23
N ALA A 158 9.00 -4.59 15.84
CA ALA A 158 7.74 -5.12 15.32
C ALA A 158 7.42 -4.58 13.91
N TYR A 159 7.59 -3.27 13.71
CA TYR A 159 7.35 -2.64 12.40
C TYR A 159 8.30 -3.19 11.33
N SER A 160 9.61 -3.17 11.60
CA SER A 160 10.64 -3.66 10.66
C SER A 160 10.43 -5.13 10.33
N ALA A 161 10.16 -5.97 11.33
CA ALA A 161 9.86 -7.40 11.13
C ALA A 161 8.61 -7.59 10.25
N SER A 162 7.53 -6.83 10.51
CA SER A 162 6.31 -6.92 9.71
C SER A 162 6.55 -6.51 8.25
N LYS A 163 7.32 -5.43 8.02
CA LYS A 163 7.60 -4.93 6.65
C LYS A 163 8.59 -5.83 5.90
N ALA A 164 9.56 -6.44 6.58
CA ALA A 164 10.39 -7.50 6.02
C ALA A 164 9.56 -8.75 5.66
N GLY A 165 8.60 -9.13 6.52
CA GLY A 165 7.64 -10.19 6.25
C GLY A 165 6.79 -9.93 5.00
N VAL A 166 6.32 -8.69 4.81
CA VAL A 166 5.58 -8.27 3.59
C VAL A 166 6.44 -8.45 2.33
N ILE A 167 7.73 -8.14 2.38
CA ILE A 167 8.66 -8.35 1.26
C ILE A 167 8.80 -9.84 0.95
N GLY A 168 8.95 -10.69 1.98
CA GLY A 168 9.00 -12.15 1.82
C GLY A 168 7.71 -12.73 1.23
N MET A 169 6.56 -12.34 1.80
CA MET A 169 5.23 -12.72 1.33
C MET A 169 4.99 -12.31 -0.13
N THR A 170 5.43 -11.12 -0.53
CA THR A 170 5.31 -10.62 -1.90
C THR A 170 5.97 -11.56 -2.92
N ARG A 171 7.17 -12.03 -2.64
CA ARG A 171 7.91 -12.97 -3.53
C ARG A 171 7.19 -14.31 -3.65
N ASP A 172 6.72 -14.83 -2.52
CA ASP A 172 6.04 -16.13 -2.50
C ASP A 172 4.70 -16.07 -3.27
N LEU A 173 3.86 -15.05 -3.00
CA LEU A 173 2.60 -14.86 -3.72
C LEU A 173 2.81 -14.62 -5.23
N ALA A 174 3.85 -13.90 -5.62
CA ALA A 174 4.20 -13.70 -7.03
C ALA A 174 4.56 -15.04 -7.69
N GLN A 175 5.35 -15.87 -7.03
CA GLN A 175 5.71 -17.20 -7.52
C GLN A 175 4.49 -18.11 -7.67
N GLN A 176 3.55 -18.06 -6.72
CA GLN A 176 2.34 -18.87 -6.76
C GLN A 176 1.35 -18.43 -7.86
N TRP A 177 1.21 -17.13 -8.09
CA TRP A 177 0.09 -16.56 -8.83
C TRP A 177 0.43 -16.00 -10.20
N SER A 178 1.66 -15.51 -10.43
CA SER A 178 1.93 -14.80 -11.69
C SER A 178 1.83 -15.73 -12.90
N GLY A 179 2.44 -16.91 -12.86
CA GLY A 179 2.33 -17.87 -13.94
C GLY A 179 0.98 -18.56 -14.05
N ARG A 180 0.36 -18.90 -12.90
CA ARG A 180 -0.87 -19.73 -12.87
C ARG A 180 -2.15 -18.91 -13.05
N LYS A 181 -2.20 -17.70 -12.47
CA LYS A 181 -3.38 -16.84 -12.44
C LYS A 181 -3.21 -15.57 -13.26
N GLY A 182 -2.01 -15.26 -13.74
CA GLY A 182 -1.71 -14.00 -14.40
C GLY A 182 -1.83 -12.78 -13.48
N ILE A 183 -1.66 -12.96 -12.14
CA ILE A 183 -1.73 -11.91 -11.14
C ILE A 183 -0.30 -11.54 -10.75
N ARG A 184 0.12 -10.30 -11.02
CA ARG A 184 1.43 -9.79 -10.57
C ARG A 184 1.34 -9.35 -9.12
N VAL A 185 2.40 -9.62 -8.35
CA VAL A 185 2.48 -9.19 -6.94
C VAL A 185 3.83 -8.52 -6.72
N ASN A 186 3.82 -7.25 -6.30
CA ASN A 186 5.03 -6.48 -6.02
C ASN A 186 4.92 -5.76 -4.67
N ALA A 187 6.04 -5.33 -4.13
CA ALA A 187 6.10 -4.45 -2.98
C ALA A 187 6.64 -3.07 -3.37
N LEU A 188 6.11 -2.02 -2.76
CA LEU A 188 6.76 -0.71 -2.67
C LEU A 188 7.37 -0.57 -1.29
N ALA A 189 8.62 -0.13 -1.24
CA ALA A 189 9.33 0.18 -0.01
C ALA A 189 9.60 1.70 0.07
N PRO A 190 8.65 2.49 0.60
CA PRO A 190 8.82 3.93 0.74
C PRO A 190 9.89 4.25 1.79
N GLY A 191 10.65 5.34 1.54
CA GLY A 191 11.43 6.05 2.53
C GLY A 191 10.56 6.96 3.40
N PHE A 192 11.03 8.17 3.69
CA PHE A 192 10.29 9.14 4.49
C PHE A 192 9.43 10.06 3.61
N PHE A 193 8.13 10.06 3.91
CA PHE A 193 7.09 10.91 3.33
C PHE A 193 6.34 11.60 4.47
N VAL A 194 5.90 12.83 4.26
CA VAL A 194 5.06 13.53 5.26
C VAL A 194 3.67 12.91 5.28
N THR A 195 3.27 12.37 6.43
CA THR A 195 1.98 11.67 6.62
C THR A 195 1.55 11.78 8.09
N GLU A 196 0.26 11.52 8.38
CA GLU A 196 -0.25 11.44 9.76
C GLU A 196 0.59 10.50 10.66
N MET A 197 1.12 9.42 10.11
CA MET A 197 2.02 8.49 10.85
C MET A 197 3.36 9.13 11.21
N THR A 198 3.90 9.98 10.35
CA THR A 198 5.18 10.67 10.60
C THR A 198 5.03 11.87 11.53
N ASP A 199 3.82 12.44 11.64
CA ASP A 199 3.52 13.53 12.59
C ASP A 199 3.57 13.05 14.05
N GLU A 200 3.39 11.75 14.29
CA GLU A 200 3.52 11.13 15.62
C GLU A 200 4.98 10.91 16.05
N LEU A 201 5.94 11.11 15.16
CA LEU A 201 7.36 10.97 15.48
C LEU A 201 7.84 12.17 16.32
N ARG A 202 8.90 11.95 17.11
CA ARG A 202 9.49 13.02 17.91
C ARG A 202 9.85 14.22 17.02
N PRO A 203 9.65 15.45 17.51
CA PRO A 203 10.04 16.66 16.78
C PRO A 203 11.50 16.62 16.31
N GLY A 204 11.75 17.04 15.07
CA GLY A 204 13.09 17.06 14.47
C GLY A 204 13.63 15.70 14.02
N TYR A 205 12.87 14.60 14.20
CA TYR A 205 13.34 13.29 13.74
C TYR A 205 13.49 13.23 12.22
N LEU A 206 12.49 13.70 11.46
CA LEU A 206 12.56 13.72 10.01
C LEU A 206 13.74 14.59 9.51
N ASP A 207 13.95 15.74 10.13
CA ASP A 207 15.10 16.61 9.81
C ASP A 207 16.44 15.90 10.06
N SER A 208 16.52 15.08 11.11
CA SER A 208 17.71 14.28 11.41
C SER A 208 17.99 13.18 10.35
N GLN A 209 17.01 12.81 9.55
CA GLN A 209 17.18 11.83 8.47
C GLN A 209 17.60 12.48 7.14
N LEU A 210 17.34 13.78 6.93
CA LEU A 210 17.66 14.48 5.67
C LEU A 210 19.12 14.29 5.22
N PRO A 211 20.15 14.35 6.10
CA PRO A 211 21.53 14.14 5.69
C PRO A 211 21.84 12.73 5.14
N ARG A 212 20.97 11.75 5.45
CA ARG A 212 21.08 10.35 4.95
C ARG A 212 20.36 10.16 3.63
N ILE A 213 19.48 11.08 3.26
CA ILE A 213 18.73 11.00 2.00
C ILE A 213 19.55 11.68 0.92
N VAL A 214 20.01 10.93 -0.09
CA VAL A 214 20.87 11.45 -1.17
C VAL A 214 20.23 12.65 -1.88
N LEU A 215 18.91 12.63 -2.10
CA LEU A 215 18.18 13.74 -2.71
C LEU A 215 17.98 14.94 -1.75
N GLY A 216 18.35 14.84 -0.46
CA GLY A 216 18.30 15.93 0.52
C GLY A 216 16.90 16.45 0.86
N ARG A 217 15.85 15.68 0.54
CA ARG A 217 14.46 16.03 0.83
C ARG A 217 13.62 14.80 1.16
N LEU A 218 12.49 15.01 1.78
CA LEU A 218 11.44 13.99 1.91
C LEU A 218 10.76 13.76 0.56
N GLY A 219 10.15 12.59 0.40
CA GLY A 219 9.36 12.25 -0.78
C GLY A 219 8.02 13.00 -0.80
N ASP A 220 7.54 13.32 -2.01
CA ASP A 220 6.18 13.75 -2.24
C ASP A 220 5.29 12.51 -2.44
N ALA A 221 4.14 12.47 -1.77
CA ALA A 221 3.21 11.35 -1.84
C ALA A 221 2.70 11.10 -3.28
N ALA A 222 2.64 12.12 -4.13
CA ALA A 222 2.32 12.00 -5.55
C ALA A 222 3.40 11.22 -6.33
N GLU A 223 4.69 11.36 -5.98
CA GLU A 223 5.78 10.59 -6.61
C GLU A 223 5.64 9.08 -6.31
N LEU A 224 5.22 8.76 -5.08
CA LEU A 224 4.96 7.37 -4.69
C LEU A 224 3.70 6.82 -5.37
N ALA A 225 2.63 7.61 -5.45
CA ALA A 225 1.40 7.24 -6.14
C ALA A 225 1.66 6.99 -7.63
N ALA A 226 2.46 7.82 -8.30
CA ALA A 226 2.85 7.63 -9.70
C ALA A 226 3.62 6.31 -9.89
N THR A 227 4.51 5.96 -8.96
CA THR A 227 5.23 4.67 -8.99
C THR A 227 4.25 3.49 -8.82
N ALA A 228 3.24 3.62 -7.95
CA ALA A 228 2.20 2.60 -7.78
C ALA A 228 1.34 2.45 -9.05
N VAL A 229 0.95 3.55 -9.70
CA VAL A 229 0.23 3.54 -10.98
C VAL A 229 1.06 2.83 -12.05
N TRP A 230 2.36 3.13 -12.17
CA TRP A 230 3.25 2.41 -13.08
C TRP A 230 3.22 0.90 -12.83
N LEU A 231 3.44 0.45 -11.59
CA LEU A 231 3.46 -0.97 -11.26
C LEU A 231 2.13 -1.68 -11.53
N ALA A 232 1.00 -1.01 -11.31
CA ALA A 232 -0.34 -1.56 -11.49
C ALA A 232 -0.73 -1.62 -12.97
N SER A 233 -0.26 -0.69 -13.77
CA SER A 233 -0.63 -0.51 -15.17
C SER A 233 0.05 -1.51 -16.11
N PRO A 234 -0.34 -1.55 -17.40
CA PRO A 234 0.36 -2.31 -18.44
C PRO A 234 1.84 -1.95 -18.57
N ALA A 235 2.25 -0.70 -18.25
CA ALA A 235 3.66 -0.27 -18.26
C ALA A 235 4.53 -1.08 -17.29
N GLY A 236 3.97 -1.56 -16.16
CA GLY A 236 4.63 -2.47 -15.21
C GLY A 236 4.42 -3.95 -15.55
N GLY A 237 3.92 -4.30 -16.73
CA GLY A 237 3.46 -5.66 -17.08
C GLY A 237 4.51 -6.77 -16.98
N TYR A 238 5.80 -6.43 -17.04
CA TYR A 238 6.89 -7.42 -16.90
C TYR A 238 7.59 -7.39 -15.53
N VAL A 239 6.95 -6.73 -14.53
CA VAL A 239 7.47 -6.63 -13.15
C VAL A 239 6.59 -7.42 -12.21
N THR A 240 7.16 -8.47 -11.59
CA THR A 240 6.51 -9.27 -10.54
C THR A 240 7.52 -9.82 -9.55
N GLY A 241 7.13 -10.01 -8.29
CA GLY A 241 7.98 -10.50 -7.21
C GLY A 241 9.03 -9.49 -6.72
N GLN A 242 8.97 -8.25 -7.18
CA GLN A 242 10.00 -7.25 -6.88
C GLN A 242 9.61 -6.37 -5.69
N THR A 243 10.64 -5.83 -5.04
CA THR A 243 10.51 -4.73 -4.07
C THR A 243 11.12 -3.49 -4.70
N ILE A 244 10.27 -2.51 -5.00
CA ILE A 244 10.69 -1.23 -5.58
C ILE A 244 10.89 -0.24 -4.44
N VAL A 245 12.12 0.20 -4.24
CA VAL A 245 12.49 1.20 -3.24
C VAL A 245 12.24 2.60 -3.80
N VAL A 246 11.55 3.45 -3.02
CA VAL A 246 11.24 4.84 -3.37
C VAL A 246 11.59 5.70 -2.15
N ASP A 247 12.86 6.10 -2.01
CA ASP A 247 13.41 6.59 -0.75
C ASP A 247 14.40 7.77 -0.87
N GLY A 248 14.56 8.32 -2.07
CA GLY A 248 15.53 9.38 -2.32
C GLY A 248 17.00 8.96 -2.12
N GLY A 249 17.28 7.65 -2.13
CA GLY A 249 18.62 7.09 -1.95
C GLY A 249 19.00 6.80 -0.50
N LEU A 250 18.04 6.79 0.44
CA LEU A 250 18.31 6.52 1.86
C LEU A 250 18.95 5.14 2.10
N THR A 251 18.56 4.12 1.35
CA THR A 251 19.03 2.74 1.56
C THR A 251 20.41 2.43 1.00
N ILE A 252 21.02 3.35 0.27
CA ILE A 252 22.37 3.18 -0.32
C ILE A 252 23.44 3.99 0.42
N THR A 253 23.09 4.64 1.55
CA THR A 253 24.00 5.45 2.39
C THR A 253 24.26 4.80 3.74
#